data_768b6f32dfddc919ad27830211f93ae5
#
_entry.id   768b6f32dfddc919ad27830211f93ae5
#
_cell.length_a   1.000
_cell.length_b   1.000
_cell.length_c   1.000
_cell.angle_alpha   90.00
_cell.angle_beta   90.00
_cell.angle_gamma   90.00
#
_symmetry.space_group_name_H-M   'P 1'
#
loop_
_entity.id
_entity.type
_entity.pdbx_description
1 polymer ?
#
loop_
_entity_poly.entity_id
_entity_poly.type
_entity_poly.pdbx_seq_one_letter_code
_entity_poly.pdbx_strand_id
1 'polypeptide(L)'
;GGISTVKVVDEAIKLRDRLPQKFDRVWAVFDKDSFPDAAFNTAIHKGEQNGINCAWSNEAFELWYLLHFQYRNTPMSRNDYANAIAKSVNDKQGNKLFRYAKNSKDMLAILQKYGNEDDAIKNAKRLHDTHSGTAYALHNPCTTVYKLIEELRGKNQILNEEIKQKYEDGE
;
A
#
# COMPACT_ATOMS: atom_id res chain seq x y z
N GLY A 1 -20.20 6.91 -0.97
CA GLY A 1 -19.31 7.20 0.13
C GLY A 1 -18.52 5.96 0.49
N GLY A 2 -17.19 6.09 0.62
CA GLY A 2 -16.34 4.99 1.01
C GLY A 2 -16.59 4.53 2.46
N ILE A 3 -16.19 3.31 2.77
CA ILE A 3 -16.19 2.78 4.14
C ILE A 3 -15.15 3.60 4.95
N SER A 4 -15.52 4.05 6.16
CA SER A 4 -14.59 4.81 7.01
C SER A 4 -13.38 3.96 7.41
N THR A 5 -12.23 4.59 7.63
CA THR A 5 -10.97 3.91 8.01
C THR A 5 -11.14 3.00 9.23
N VAL A 6 -11.87 3.46 10.25
CA VAL A 6 -12.17 2.66 11.45
C VAL A 6 -12.99 1.41 11.10
N LYS A 7 -13.99 1.53 10.22
CA LYS A 7 -14.79 0.38 9.80
C LYS A 7 -14.00 -0.67 9.04
N VAL A 8 -13.00 -0.28 8.26
CA VAL A 8 -12.11 -1.23 7.57
C VAL A 8 -11.38 -2.11 8.60
N VAL A 9 -10.85 -1.52 9.66
CA VAL A 9 -10.19 -2.25 10.75
C VAL A 9 -11.18 -3.11 11.53
N ASP A 10 -12.38 -2.59 11.82
CA ASP A 10 -13.44 -3.34 12.50
C ASP A 10 -13.83 -4.59 11.73
N GLU A 11 -14.00 -4.48 10.42
CA GLU A 11 -14.33 -5.63 9.58
C GLU A 11 -13.17 -6.63 9.49
N ALA A 12 -11.92 -6.17 9.45
CA ALA A 12 -10.75 -7.05 9.51
C ALA A 12 -10.72 -7.88 10.81
N ILE A 13 -10.97 -7.24 11.96
CA ILE A 13 -11.08 -7.92 13.27
C ILE A 13 -12.20 -8.95 13.25
N LYS A 14 -13.42 -8.55 12.84
CA LYS A 14 -14.58 -9.45 12.80
C LYS A 14 -14.37 -10.64 11.87
N LEU A 15 -13.79 -10.42 10.69
CA LEU A 15 -13.50 -11.50 9.74
C LEU A 15 -12.47 -12.48 10.31
N ARG A 16 -11.38 -11.98 10.90
CA ARG A 16 -10.38 -12.82 11.56
C ARG A 16 -11.00 -13.69 12.65
N ASP A 17 -11.82 -13.09 13.52
CA ASP A 17 -12.35 -13.77 14.70
C ASP A 17 -13.50 -14.74 14.35
N ARG A 18 -14.22 -14.49 13.24
CA ARG A 18 -15.36 -15.33 12.81
C ARG A 18 -14.93 -16.52 11.97
N LEU A 19 -13.83 -16.44 11.23
CA LEU A 19 -13.40 -17.51 10.36
C LEU A 19 -12.77 -18.64 11.18
N PRO A 20 -13.10 -19.92 10.91
CA PRO A 20 -12.52 -21.07 11.62
C PRO A 20 -11.03 -21.25 11.32
N GLN A 21 -10.59 -20.71 10.20
CA GLN A 21 -9.20 -20.75 9.78
C GLN A 21 -8.37 -19.73 10.58
N LYS A 22 -7.24 -20.17 11.12
CA LYS A 22 -6.27 -19.26 11.74
C LYS A 22 -5.42 -18.61 10.65
N PHE A 23 -5.21 -17.31 10.81
CA PHE A 23 -4.33 -16.52 9.95
C PHE A 23 -3.09 -16.12 10.74
N ASP A 24 -1.91 -16.28 10.16
CA ASP A 24 -0.67 -15.80 10.78
C ASP A 24 -0.67 -14.29 10.89
N ARG A 25 -1.17 -13.62 9.86
CA ARG A 25 -1.27 -12.16 9.79
C ARG A 25 -2.51 -11.71 9.04
N VAL A 26 -3.08 -10.60 9.49
CA VAL A 26 -4.19 -9.92 8.84
C VAL A 26 -3.79 -8.47 8.60
N TRP A 27 -4.07 -7.97 7.41
CA TRP A 27 -3.79 -6.61 6.99
C TRP A 27 -5.06 -5.86 6.64
N ALA A 28 -5.18 -4.63 7.19
CA ALA A 28 -6.17 -3.65 6.76
C ALA A 28 -5.47 -2.63 5.84
N VAL A 29 -6.02 -2.44 4.63
CA VAL A 29 -5.47 -1.52 3.63
C VAL A 29 -6.44 -0.38 3.42
N PHE A 30 -6.01 0.86 3.64
CA PHE A 30 -6.85 2.05 3.50
C PHE A 30 -6.03 3.32 3.26
N ASP A 31 -6.68 4.36 2.78
CA ASP A 31 -6.13 5.71 2.66
C ASP A 31 -6.84 6.69 3.59
N LYS A 32 -6.16 7.78 3.91
CA LYS A 32 -6.73 8.83 4.77
C LYS A 32 -7.89 9.54 4.07
N ASP A 33 -7.71 9.86 2.79
CA ASP A 33 -8.69 10.61 2.02
C ASP A 33 -9.21 11.87 2.77
N SER A 34 -10.49 12.17 2.65
CA SER A 34 -11.18 13.25 3.36
C SER A 34 -11.65 12.87 4.78
N PHE A 35 -11.30 11.69 5.29
CA PHE A 35 -11.69 11.29 6.64
C PHE A 35 -11.00 12.15 7.70
N PRO A 36 -11.70 12.44 8.83
CA PRO A 36 -11.12 13.20 9.93
C PRO A 36 -9.82 12.59 10.46
N ASP A 37 -8.87 13.43 10.84
CA ASP A 37 -7.58 13.02 11.39
C ASP A 37 -7.72 12.06 12.58
N ALA A 38 -8.66 12.37 13.49
CA ALA A 38 -8.94 11.52 14.64
C ALA A 38 -9.41 10.11 14.22
N ALA A 39 -10.25 9.99 13.19
CA ALA A 39 -10.73 8.70 12.70
C ALA A 39 -9.59 7.88 12.06
N PHE A 40 -8.69 8.53 11.31
CA PHE A 40 -7.54 7.89 10.71
C PHE A 40 -6.56 7.37 11.79
N ASN A 41 -6.19 8.22 12.75
CA ASN A 41 -5.32 7.82 13.86
C ASN A 41 -5.94 6.69 14.69
N THR A 42 -7.24 6.79 15.01
CA THR A 42 -7.97 5.76 15.74
C THR A 42 -7.95 4.41 15.01
N ALA A 43 -8.11 4.40 13.68
CA ALA A 43 -8.07 3.18 12.88
C ALA A 43 -6.71 2.47 13.04
N ILE A 44 -5.62 3.20 12.91
CA ILE A 44 -4.26 2.64 13.00
C ILE A 44 -4.00 2.11 14.41
N HIS A 45 -4.25 2.91 15.45
CA HIS A 45 -4.08 2.48 16.85
C HIS A 45 -4.95 1.26 17.20
N LYS A 46 -6.19 1.24 16.71
CA LYS A 46 -7.08 0.09 16.91
C LYS A 46 -6.53 -1.17 16.25
N GLY A 47 -5.99 -1.04 15.05
CA GLY A 47 -5.31 -2.15 14.37
C GLY A 47 -4.16 -2.68 15.20
N GLU A 48 -3.25 -1.80 15.64
CA GLU A 48 -2.08 -2.15 16.48
C GLU A 48 -2.49 -2.88 17.76
N GLN A 49 -3.50 -2.37 18.47
CA GLN A 49 -4.01 -2.96 19.71
C GLN A 49 -4.67 -4.33 19.52
N ASN A 50 -5.17 -4.64 18.34
CA ASN A 50 -5.87 -5.88 18.03
C ASN A 50 -5.06 -6.83 17.14
N GLY A 51 -3.77 -6.57 16.90
CA GLY A 51 -2.94 -7.42 16.06
C GLY A 51 -3.32 -7.43 14.58
N ILE A 52 -3.96 -6.35 14.10
CA ILE A 52 -4.21 -6.12 12.67
C ILE A 52 -3.13 -5.18 12.15
N ASN A 53 -2.38 -5.63 11.17
CA ASN A 53 -1.41 -4.77 10.51
C ASN A 53 -2.15 -3.76 9.61
N CYS A 54 -1.69 -2.51 9.61
CA CYS A 54 -2.28 -1.46 8.80
C CYS A 54 -1.32 -1.02 7.70
N ALA A 55 -1.73 -1.20 6.44
CA ALA A 55 -1.07 -0.61 5.29
C ALA A 55 -1.87 0.61 4.84
N TRP A 56 -1.38 1.78 5.16
CA TRP A 56 -2.12 3.02 4.93
C TRP A 56 -1.32 4.01 4.06
N SER A 57 -2.05 4.92 3.42
CA SER A 57 -1.49 6.04 2.68
C SER A 57 -2.15 7.35 3.08
N ASN A 58 -1.39 8.42 3.15
CA ASN A 58 -1.83 9.77 3.40
C ASN A 58 -1.30 10.71 2.29
N GLU A 59 -2.13 11.29 1.51
CA GLU A 59 -3.59 11.38 1.59
C GLU A 59 -4.28 10.24 0.83
N ALA A 60 -3.69 9.71 -0.24
CA ALA A 60 -4.33 8.82 -1.19
C ALA A 60 -3.41 7.64 -1.56
N PHE A 61 -4.01 6.50 -1.91
CA PHE A 61 -3.29 5.30 -2.31
C PHE A 61 -2.45 5.50 -3.59
N GLU A 62 -2.83 6.49 -4.40
CA GLU A 62 -2.09 6.91 -5.58
C GLU A 62 -0.64 7.35 -5.29
N LEU A 63 -0.33 7.75 -4.06
CA LEU A 63 1.04 7.98 -3.62
C LEU A 63 1.90 6.73 -3.83
N TRP A 64 1.43 5.54 -3.42
CA TRP A 64 2.13 4.28 -3.62
C TRP A 64 2.44 4.02 -5.10
N TYR A 65 1.48 4.28 -6.00
CA TYR A 65 1.69 4.14 -7.43
C TYR A 65 2.75 5.11 -7.96
N LEU A 66 2.73 6.36 -7.54
CA LEU A 66 3.68 7.37 -7.99
C LEU A 66 5.12 7.03 -7.57
N LEU A 67 5.30 6.46 -6.38
CA LEU A 67 6.61 6.09 -5.85
C LEU A 67 7.33 5.00 -6.68
N HIS A 68 6.63 4.27 -7.55
CA HIS A 68 7.23 3.37 -8.54
C HIS A 68 8.01 4.09 -9.65
N PHE A 69 7.78 5.38 -9.80
CA PHE A 69 8.37 6.20 -10.88
C PHE A 69 9.29 7.28 -10.34
N GLN A 70 8.96 7.87 -9.20
CA GLN A 70 9.70 8.99 -8.64
C GLN A 70 9.46 9.16 -7.14
N TYR A 71 10.48 9.66 -6.45
CA TYR A 71 10.34 10.09 -5.05
C TYR A 71 9.52 11.37 -4.96
N ARG A 72 8.62 11.44 -3.98
CA ARG A 72 7.78 12.61 -3.72
C ARG A 72 7.61 12.84 -2.22
N ASN A 73 8.04 14.01 -1.75
CA ASN A 73 7.97 14.40 -0.33
C ASN A 73 7.09 15.65 -0.09
N THR A 74 6.33 16.06 -1.10
CA THR A 74 5.41 17.20 -0.99
C THR A 74 3.98 16.69 -1.09
N PRO A 75 3.08 17.10 -0.18
CA PRO A 75 1.67 16.75 -0.26
C PRO A 75 1.06 17.14 -1.61
N MET A 76 0.18 16.29 -2.11
CA MET A 76 -0.51 16.48 -3.39
C MET A 76 -1.97 16.10 -3.23
N SER A 77 -2.84 16.76 -4.00
CA SER A 77 -4.21 16.29 -4.13
C SER A 77 -4.28 14.98 -4.91
N ARG A 78 -5.39 14.23 -4.74
CA ARG A 78 -5.60 12.99 -5.50
C ARG A 78 -5.54 13.22 -7.01
N ASN A 79 -6.07 14.35 -7.50
CA ASN A 79 -6.02 14.70 -8.93
C ASN A 79 -4.59 14.94 -9.39
N ASP A 80 -3.76 15.58 -8.57
CA ASP A 80 -2.35 15.81 -8.90
C ASP A 80 -1.56 14.50 -8.94
N TYR A 81 -1.83 13.57 -8.02
CA TYR A 81 -1.26 12.21 -8.10
C TYR A 81 -1.67 11.51 -9.40
N ALA A 82 -2.94 11.54 -9.78
CA ALA A 82 -3.43 10.95 -11.02
C ALA A 82 -2.72 11.52 -12.26
N ASN A 83 -2.56 12.82 -12.30
CA ASN A 83 -1.84 13.51 -13.40
C ASN A 83 -0.34 13.15 -13.42
N ALA A 84 0.31 13.09 -12.24
CA ALA A 84 1.72 12.74 -12.14
C ALA A 84 1.97 11.28 -12.56
N ILE A 85 1.10 10.35 -12.18
CA ILE A 85 1.15 8.94 -12.61
C ILE A 85 0.99 8.86 -14.13
N ALA A 86 -0.05 9.52 -14.67
CA ALA A 86 -0.29 9.51 -16.12
C ALA A 86 0.91 10.06 -16.90
N LYS A 87 1.51 11.16 -16.42
CA LYS A 87 2.72 11.72 -17.01
C LYS A 87 3.87 10.72 -16.96
N SER A 88 4.14 10.11 -15.80
CA SER A 88 5.25 9.18 -15.62
C SER A 88 5.13 7.95 -16.54
N VAL A 89 3.93 7.39 -16.65
CA VAL A 89 3.66 6.26 -17.55
C VAL A 89 3.87 6.67 -19.01
N ASN A 90 3.33 7.81 -19.42
CA ASN A 90 3.46 8.32 -20.80
C ASN A 90 4.92 8.61 -21.18
N ASP A 91 5.69 9.18 -20.26
CA ASP A 91 7.13 9.41 -20.48
C ASP A 91 7.88 8.08 -20.71
N LYS A 92 7.52 7.01 -19.96
CA LYS A 92 8.09 5.67 -20.14
C LYS A 92 7.63 4.98 -21.41
N GLN A 93 6.38 5.22 -21.84
CA GLN A 93 5.84 4.67 -23.09
C GLN A 93 6.33 5.41 -24.34
N GLY A 94 6.82 6.62 -24.19
CA GLY A 94 7.16 7.49 -25.31
C GLY A 94 5.94 8.03 -26.08
N ASN A 95 4.78 8.10 -25.43
CA ASN A 95 3.53 8.60 -26.01
C ASN A 95 2.68 9.34 -24.97
N LYS A 96 1.47 9.78 -25.30
CA LYS A 96 0.56 10.52 -24.41
C LYS A 96 -0.83 9.87 -24.33
N LEU A 97 -0.91 8.57 -24.51
CA LEU A 97 -2.20 7.85 -24.64
C LEU A 97 -2.75 7.39 -23.30
N PHE A 98 -1.88 7.12 -22.32
CA PHE A 98 -2.31 6.64 -21.01
C PHE A 98 -3.08 7.74 -20.24
N ARG A 99 -4.19 7.34 -19.66
CA ARG A 99 -5.00 8.13 -18.73
C ARG A 99 -5.18 7.32 -17.46
N TYR A 100 -4.85 7.90 -16.32
CA TYR A 100 -5.12 7.25 -15.04
C TYR A 100 -6.63 7.19 -14.81
N ALA A 101 -7.12 6.02 -14.44
CA ALA A 101 -8.50 5.83 -14.00
C ALA A 101 -8.49 5.15 -12.63
N LYS A 102 -9.25 5.69 -11.68
CA LYS A 102 -9.41 5.10 -10.35
C LYS A 102 -10.00 3.69 -10.51
N ASN A 103 -9.49 2.73 -9.74
CA ASN A 103 -9.90 1.31 -9.78
C ASN A 103 -9.66 0.60 -11.13
N SER A 104 -8.73 1.09 -11.95
CA SER A 104 -8.34 0.38 -13.16
C SER A 104 -7.75 -0.99 -12.82
N LYS A 105 -8.29 -2.04 -13.43
CA LYS A 105 -7.77 -3.42 -13.31
C LYS A 105 -6.39 -3.58 -13.93
N ASP A 106 -6.02 -2.68 -14.83
CA ASP A 106 -4.76 -2.73 -15.56
C ASP A 106 -3.60 -2.07 -14.81
N MET A 107 -3.89 -1.38 -13.69
CA MET A 107 -2.87 -0.58 -12.99
C MET A 107 -1.69 -1.44 -12.51
N LEU A 108 -1.95 -2.65 -12.02
CA LEU A 108 -0.87 -3.57 -11.61
C LEU A 108 0.04 -3.92 -12.80
N ALA A 109 -0.53 -4.29 -13.94
CA ALA A 109 0.25 -4.60 -15.15
C ALA A 109 1.06 -3.40 -15.64
N ILE A 110 0.51 -2.19 -15.53
CA ILE A 110 1.20 -0.94 -15.87
C ILE A 110 2.39 -0.70 -14.94
N LEU A 111 2.22 -0.87 -13.62
CA LEU A 111 3.30 -0.71 -12.66
C LEU A 111 4.41 -1.75 -12.88
N GLN A 112 4.04 -3.00 -13.15
CA GLN A 112 5.01 -4.07 -13.46
C GLN A 112 5.80 -3.79 -14.74
N LYS A 113 5.15 -3.20 -15.75
CA LYS A 113 5.77 -2.95 -17.05
C LYS A 113 6.63 -1.68 -17.09
N TYR A 114 6.20 -0.62 -16.44
CA TYR A 114 6.77 0.72 -16.59
C TYR A 114 7.32 1.31 -15.29
N GLY A 115 6.87 0.81 -14.14
CA GLY A 115 7.34 1.21 -12.81
C GLY A 115 8.46 0.31 -12.30
N ASN A 116 8.89 0.58 -11.07
CA ASN A 116 9.86 -0.25 -10.35
C ASN A 116 9.41 -0.38 -8.89
N GLU A 117 9.08 -1.61 -8.46
CA GLU A 117 8.58 -1.86 -7.11
C GLU A 117 9.68 -1.72 -6.05
N ASP A 118 10.95 -2.04 -6.37
CA ASP A 118 12.06 -1.84 -5.44
C ASP A 118 12.31 -0.35 -5.17
N ASP A 119 12.20 0.48 -6.21
CA ASP A 119 12.24 1.93 -6.06
C ASP A 119 11.04 2.44 -5.24
N ALA A 120 9.86 1.89 -5.45
CA ALA A 120 8.67 2.25 -4.65
C ALA A 120 8.87 1.95 -3.17
N ILE A 121 9.39 0.76 -2.83
CA ILE A 121 9.71 0.36 -1.45
C ILE A 121 10.75 1.31 -0.85
N LYS A 122 11.85 1.56 -1.56
CA LYS A 122 12.92 2.46 -1.12
C LYS A 122 12.41 3.89 -0.90
N ASN A 123 11.63 4.41 -1.85
CA ASN A 123 11.04 5.73 -1.77
C ASN A 123 10.04 5.86 -0.62
N ALA A 124 9.20 4.85 -0.41
CA ALA A 124 8.22 4.82 0.68
C ALA A 124 8.89 4.74 2.05
N LYS A 125 9.94 3.94 2.22
CA LYS A 125 10.75 3.90 3.44
C LYS A 125 11.37 5.25 3.74
N ARG A 126 12.08 5.81 2.77
CA ARG A 126 12.69 7.14 2.90
C ARG A 126 11.67 8.21 3.30
N LEU A 127 10.47 8.15 2.72
CA LEU A 127 9.40 9.07 3.03
C LEU A 127 8.86 8.86 4.46
N HIS A 128 8.62 7.61 4.84
CA HIS A 128 8.17 7.26 6.18
C HIS A 128 9.17 7.70 7.27
N ASP A 129 10.48 7.57 7.01
CA ASP A 129 11.55 7.96 7.93
C ASP A 129 11.65 9.49 8.15
N THR A 130 11.00 10.30 7.32
CA THR A 130 10.89 11.75 7.54
C THR A 130 9.86 12.14 8.61
N HIS A 131 9.05 11.20 9.05
CA HIS A 131 7.98 11.41 10.03
C HIS A 131 8.27 10.69 11.33
N SER A 132 7.75 11.22 12.43
CA SER A 132 7.92 10.65 13.77
C SER A 132 6.65 10.78 14.60
N GLY A 133 6.54 9.96 15.65
CA GLY A 133 5.40 9.95 16.55
C GLY A 133 4.19 9.20 15.98
N THR A 134 3.07 9.28 16.70
CA THR A 134 1.85 8.50 16.45
C THR A 134 0.66 9.30 15.97
N ALA A 135 0.85 10.57 15.67
CA ALA A 135 -0.14 11.42 15.01
C ALA A 135 -0.12 11.19 13.49
N TYR A 136 -0.43 9.98 13.07
CA TYR A 136 -0.26 9.51 11.68
C TYR A 136 -0.95 10.37 10.63
N ALA A 137 -2.05 11.05 10.99
CA ALA A 137 -2.72 11.97 10.08
C ALA A 137 -1.87 13.19 9.69
N LEU A 138 -0.85 13.54 10.48
CA LEU A 138 0.11 14.60 10.18
C LEU A 138 1.26 14.11 9.26
N HIS A 139 1.42 12.80 9.10
CA HIS A 139 2.41 12.23 8.20
C HIS A 139 1.90 12.32 6.76
N ASN A 140 2.10 13.47 6.13
CA ASN A 140 1.64 13.75 4.75
C ASN A 140 2.74 14.46 3.92
N PRO A 141 3.20 13.85 2.80
CA PRO A 141 2.79 12.55 2.29
C PRO A 141 3.49 11.38 3.03
N CYS A 142 2.80 10.27 3.17
CA CYS A 142 3.36 9.03 3.73
C CYS A 142 2.58 7.80 3.27
N THR A 143 3.25 6.66 3.11
CA THR A 143 2.60 5.38 2.89
C THR A 143 3.37 4.26 3.56
N THR A 144 2.64 3.32 4.19
CA THR A 144 3.18 2.12 4.81
C THR A 144 2.87 0.85 4.00
N VAL A 145 2.34 1.00 2.80
CA VAL A 145 2.02 -0.13 1.88
C VAL A 145 3.25 -0.98 1.61
N TYR A 146 4.44 -0.40 1.58
CA TYR A 146 5.69 -1.14 1.41
C TYR A 146 5.89 -2.27 2.44
N LYS A 147 5.39 -2.11 3.67
CA LYS A 147 5.49 -3.15 4.72
C LYS A 147 4.73 -4.41 4.35
N LEU A 148 3.52 -4.24 3.79
CA LEU A 148 2.72 -5.34 3.26
C LEU A 148 3.42 -6.02 2.08
N ILE A 149 3.96 -5.24 1.15
CA ILE A 149 4.65 -5.79 -0.02
C ILE A 149 5.89 -6.59 0.39
N GLU A 150 6.70 -6.08 1.32
CA GLU A 150 7.86 -6.81 1.84
C GLU A 150 7.48 -8.13 2.52
N GLU A 151 6.38 -8.14 3.28
CA GLU A 151 5.89 -9.37 3.89
C GLU A 151 5.44 -10.39 2.82
N LEU A 152 4.70 -9.95 1.82
CA LEU A 152 4.26 -10.81 0.72
C LEU A 152 5.44 -11.38 -0.07
N ARG A 153 6.47 -10.58 -0.30
CA ARG A 153 7.72 -11.03 -0.95
C ARG A 153 8.46 -12.06 -0.11
N GLY A 154 8.60 -11.85 1.20
CA GLY A 154 9.26 -12.77 2.11
C GLY A 154 8.56 -14.13 2.17
N LYS A 155 7.24 -14.13 2.26
CA LYS A 155 6.44 -15.38 2.23
C LYS A 155 6.55 -16.11 0.89
N ASN A 156 6.56 -15.40 -0.22
CA ASN A 156 6.73 -16.00 -1.54
C ASN A 156 8.12 -16.64 -1.70
N GLN A 157 9.17 -16.06 -1.12
CA GLN A 157 10.50 -16.66 -1.14
C GLN A 157 10.54 -17.95 -0.34
N ILE A 158 10.01 -17.98 0.88
CA ILE A 158 9.95 -19.19 1.72
C ILE A 158 9.15 -20.29 1.03
N LEU A 159 7.97 -19.96 0.48
CA LEU A 159 7.14 -20.93 -0.23
C LEU A 159 7.85 -21.50 -1.47
N ASN A 160 8.55 -20.67 -2.23
CA ASN A 160 9.30 -21.11 -3.40
C ASN A 160 10.49 -22.00 -3.01
N GLU A 161 11.15 -21.71 -1.90
CA GLU A 161 12.23 -22.57 -1.36
C GLU A 161 11.69 -23.92 -0.87
N GLU A 162 10.55 -23.94 -0.17
CA GLU A 162 9.88 -25.19 0.26
C GLU A 162 9.41 -26.03 -0.93
N ILE A 163 8.87 -25.40 -1.97
CA ILE A 163 8.48 -26.10 -3.20
C ILE A 163 9.70 -26.67 -3.90
N LYS A 164 10.79 -25.92 -3.99
CA LYS A 164 12.04 -26.34 -4.63
C LYS A 164 12.65 -27.55 -3.91
N GLN A 165 12.73 -27.50 -2.57
CA GLN A 165 13.18 -28.63 -1.76
C GLN A 165 12.33 -29.90 -1.98
N LYS A 166 11.00 -29.77 -2.01
CA LYS A 166 10.10 -30.91 -2.26
C LYS A 166 10.31 -31.59 -3.61
N TYR A 167 10.75 -30.86 -4.63
CA TYR A 167 11.02 -31.42 -5.95
C TYR A 167 12.46 -31.93 -6.11
N GLU A 168 13.40 -31.42 -5.31
CA GLU A 168 14.80 -31.89 -5.28
C GLU A 168 14.95 -33.15 -4.43
N ASP A 169 14.13 -33.32 -3.36
CA ASP A 169 14.13 -34.52 -2.50
C ASP A 169 13.28 -35.69 -3.07
N GLY A 170 12.65 -35.49 -4.23
CA GLY A 170 11.76 -36.46 -4.89
C GLY A 170 12.37 -37.19 -6.09
N GLU A 171 13.66 -37.02 -6.37
CA GLU A 171 14.47 -37.81 -7.28
C GLU A 171 15.39 -38.74 -6.47
#